data_ffc0047361a50aa67a748ffe995f97d8
#
_entry.id   ffc0047361a50aa67a748ffe995f97d8
#
_cell.length_a   1.000
_cell.length_b   1.000
_cell.length_c   1.000
_cell.angle_alpha   90.00
_cell.angle_beta   90.00
_cell.angle_gamma   90.00
#
_symmetry.space_group_name_H-M   'P 1'
#
loop_
_entity.id
_entity.type
_entity.pdbx_description
1 polymer ?
#
loop_
_entity_poly.entity_id
_entity_poly.type
_entity_poly.pdbx_seq_one_letter_code
_entity_poly.pdbx_strand_id
1 'polypeptide(L)'
;QWSKERAWQWYNEQPWIRGYNGYPSNCVNRIAMWQEYEHEEVFKQIEYEFNLAKETGFNAVRAIIQFECWYYQHDSFMNNLEEYFTLADKYGLKVMLTLGNDCTVPKEKFKPVVFGKQNVDWGYHSGIKAGPHAAGLVGPGYCLLDDPEIEPKYYEMVDELAAKYSQDQRLQIWDVWNEPGNGRRDNLSLKAMKKFFEIIRSHNPIQPLTADCWSYTEDFMPKREMEKMAVDLSDVITFHYYGSYENMIIIIENLKKYGRPLINNEWLNRIAGNDVKELFPLFYLEKIGSYHWGLIAGYSQTYEPWGHYFVDYLKEGSTLDLTKWQHDIYRFNGLPYDVKEINTIKRFCVLAAAKEAENNKK
;
A
#
# COMPACT_ATOMS: atom_id res chain seq x y z
N GLN A 1 14.18 11.15 12.57
CA GLN A 1 14.14 9.67 12.57
C GLN A 1 14.27 9.14 13.99
N TRP A 2 13.48 8.12 14.35
CA TRP A 2 13.63 7.44 15.64
C TRP A 2 14.98 6.74 15.75
N SER A 3 15.48 6.55 16.99
CA SER A 3 16.58 5.63 17.21
C SER A 3 16.17 4.20 16.81
N LYS A 4 17.15 3.35 16.53
CA LYS A 4 16.87 1.93 16.20
C LYS A 4 16.20 1.21 17.37
N GLU A 5 16.63 1.52 18.60
CA GLU A 5 16.07 0.95 19.82
C GLU A 5 14.58 1.28 19.96
N ARG A 6 14.21 2.56 19.75
CA ARG A 6 12.81 3.00 19.79
C ARG A 6 11.97 2.31 18.70
N ALA A 7 12.52 2.20 17.48
CA ALA A 7 11.83 1.54 16.39
C ALA A 7 11.57 0.05 16.69
N TRP A 8 12.58 -0.66 17.23
CA TRP A 8 12.43 -2.05 17.64
C TRP A 8 11.52 -2.22 18.86
N GLN A 9 11.58 -1.31 19.84
CA GLN A 9 10.66 -1.33 20.97
C GLN A 9 9.22 -1.24 20.47
N TRP A 10 8.91 -0.22 19.68
CA TRP A 10 7.58 -0.06 19.08
C TRP A 10 7.14 -1.31 18.32
N TYR A 11 8.02 -1.85 17.46
CA TYR A 11 7.70 -3.01 16.62
C TYR A 11 7.44 -4.28 17.45
N ASN A 12 8.21 -4.50 18.49
CA ASN A 12 8.05 -5.65 19.38
C ASN A 12 6.81 -5.57 20.28
N GLU A 13 6.29 -4.38 20.51
CA GLU A 13 5.01 -4.17 21.22
C GLU A 13 3.80 -4.44 20.32
N GLN A 14 3.98 -4.50 18.99
CA GLN A 14 2.90 -4.85 18.07
C GLN A 14 2.70 -6.37 18.00
N PRO A 15 1.45 -6.84 17.80
CA PRO A 15 1.25 -8.19 17.27
C PRO A 15 1.92 -8.29 15.91
N TRP A 16 2.24 -9.50 15.44
CA TRP A 16 2.75 -9.63 14.07
C TRP A 16 1.79 -8.94 13.10
N ILE A 17 2.27 -7.89 12.46
CA ILE A 17 1.49 -7.07 11.52
C ILE A 17 1.21 -7.92 10.27
N ARG A 18 -0.05 -8.17 10.01
CA ARG A 18 -0.55 -8.92 8.86
C ARG A 18 -1.78 -8.23 8.30
N GLY A 19 -1.65 -7.73 7.12
CA GLY A 19 -2.65 -6.85 6.53
C GLY A 19 -2.74 -6.98 5.01
N TYR A 20 -3.45 -6.06 4.45
CA TYR A 20 -3.65 -5.96 3.01
C TYR A 20 -3.78 -4.49 2.59
N ASN A 21 -3.59 -4.23 1.30
CA ASN A 21 -3.86 -2.92 0.72
C ASN A 21 -5.37 -2.81 0.48
N GLY A 22 -6.02 -1.91 1.24
CA GLY A 22 -7.47 -1.74 1.28
C GLY A 22 -7.97 -0.91 0.11
N TYR A 23 -8.48 -1.59 -0.90
CA TYR A 23 -9.09 -1.01 -2.07
C TYR A 23 -10.49 -1.61 -2.25
N PRO A 24 -11.59 -0.86 -1.96
CA PRO A 24 -12.92 -1.43 -1.97
C PRO A 24 -13.28 -2.01 -3.35
N SER A 25 -13.83 -3.21 -3.39
CA SER A 25 -14.10 -3.92 -4.64
C SER A 25 -15.13 -3.24 -5.53
N ASN A 26 -15.98 -2.37 -4.98
CA ASN A 26 -16.90 -1.52 -5.75
C ASN A 26 -16.29 -0.19 -6.21
N CYS A 27 -15.00 0.05 -5.98
CA CYS A 27 -14.29 1.25 -6.41
C CYS A 27 -13.31 0.92 -7.53
N VAL A 28 -13.30 1.72 -8.61
CA VAL A 28 -12.33 1.59 -9.69
C VAL A 28 -11.03 2.34 -9.41
N ASN A 29 -11.12 3.41 -8.64
CA ASN A 29 -9.98 4.27 -8.30
C ASN A 29 -10.17 4.92 -6.91
N ARG A 30 -9.15 5.62 -6.43
CA ARG A 30 -9.20 6.31 -5.13
C ARG A 30 -10.19 7.47 -5.09
N ILE A 31 -10.52 8.07 -6.25
CA ILE A 31 -11.61 9.06 -6.33
C ILE A 31 -12.92 8.42 -5.89
N ALA A 32 -13.28 7.25 -6.47
CA ALA A 32 -14.48 6.50 -6.08
C ALA A 32 -14.50 6.19 -4.58
N MET A 33 -13.35 5.86 -4.00
CA MET A 33 -13.24 5.51 -2.58
C MET A 33 -13.44 6.70 -1.64
N TRP A 34 -12.91 7.89 -1.99
CA TRP A 34 -12.82 9.01 -1.06
C TRP A 34 -13.73 10.18 -1.35
N GLN A 35 -14.42 10.21 -2.51
CA GLN A 35 -15.36 11.27 -2.88
C GLN A 35 -16.68 11.18 -2.10
N GLU A 36 -17.48 12.24 -2.18
CA GLU A 36 -18.82 12.30 -1.58
C GLU A 36 -19.84 11.39 -2.30
N TYR A 37 -19.70 11.22 -3.62
CA TYR A 37 -20.62 10.46 -4.44
C TYR A 37 -20.64 8.98 -4.06
N GLU A 38 -21.85 8.43 -3.87
CA GLU A 38 -22.09 7.02 -3.47
C GLU A 38 -21.38 6.60 -2.17
N HIS A 39 -21.07 7.54 -1.27
CA HIS A 39 -20.37 7.29 -0.01
C HIS A 39 -20.97 6.13 0.77
N GLU A 40 -22.30 6.10 0.99
CA GLU A 40 -22.94 5.04 1.78
C GLU A 40 -22.70 3.64 1.20
N GLU A 41 -22.78 3.49 -0.12
CA GLU A 41 -22.57 2.20 -0.78
C GLU A 41 -21.10 1.77 -0.75
N VAL A 42 -20.17 2.72 -0.87
CA VAL A 42 -18.74 2.47 -0.74
C VAL A 42 -18.41 2.01 0.68
N PHE A 43 -18.93 2.67 1.69
CA PHE A 43 -18.63 2.34 3.10
C PHE A 43 -19.32 1.08 3.59
N LYS A 44 -20.49 0.71 3.06
CA LYS A 44 -21.07 -0.64 3.25
C LYS A 44 -20.13 -1.73 2.71
N GLN A 45 -19.52 -1.49 1.55
CA GLN A 45 -18.56 -2.44 0.97
C GLN A 45 -17.28 -2.50 1.79
N ILE A 46 -16.74 -1.37 2.24
CA ILE A 46 -15.59 -1.32 3.15
C ILE A 46 -15.87 -2.11 4.43
N GLU A 47 -17.04 -1.92 5.02
CA GLU A 47 -17.43 -2.65 6.24
C GLU A 47 -17.49 -4.16 6.00
N TYR A 48 -18.07 -4.60 4.90
CA TYR A 48 -18.08 -6.00 4.50
C TYR A 48 -16.67 -6.57 4.34
N GLU A 49 -15.78 -5.83 3.68
CA GLU A 49 -14.39 -6.25 3.45
C GLU A 49 -13.58 -6.26 4.73
N PHE A 50 -13.78 -5.32 5.64
CA PHE A 50 -13.14 -5.33 6.96
C PHE A 50 -13.58 -6.52 7.80
N ASN A 51 -14.87 -6.89 7.75
CA ASN A 51 -15.34 -8.11 8.40
C ASN A 51 -14.69 -9.36 7.80
N LEU A 52 -14.62 -9.47 6.48
CA LEU A 52 -13.96 -10.59 5.81
C LEU A 52 -12.46 -10.66 6.14
N ALA A 53 -11.80 -9.51 6.18
CA ALA A 53 -10.40 -9.41 6.58
C ALA A 53 -10.17 -9.90 8.01
N LYS A 54 -11.01 -9.48 8.97
CA LYS A 54 -11.00 -9.97 10.34
C LYS A 54 -11.21 -11.49 10.42
N GLU A 55 -12.21 -12.03 9.70
CA GLU A 55 -12.50 -13.47 9.64
C GLU A 55 -11.36 -14.27 9.01
N THR A 56 -10.58 -13.65 8.13
CA THR A 56 -9.38 -14.25 7.55
C THR A 56 -8.21 -14.25 8.52
N GLY A 57 -8.21 -13.33 9.49
CA GLY A 57 -7.20 -13.22 10.56
C GLY A 57 -6.26 -12.03 10.39
N PHE A 58 -6.54 -11.11 9.48
CA PHE A 58 -5.78 -9.86 9.36
C PHE A 58 -6.04 -8.92 10.54
N ASN A 59 -5.04 -8.10 10.85
CA ASN A 59 -5.09 -7.10 11.92
C ASN A 59 -4.69 -5.68 11.47
N ALA A 60 -4.44 -5.51 10.18
CA ALA A 60 -4.02 -4.22 9.62
C ALA A 60 -4.54 -4.02 8.19
N VAL A 61 -4.70 -2.76 7.82
CA VAL A 61 -5.05 -2.34 6.46
C VAL A 61 -4.22 -1.12 6.08
N ARG A 62 -3.72 -1.09 4.85
CA ARG A 62 -3.05 0.08 4.25
C ARG A 62 -4.03 0.79 3.33
N ALA A 63 -4.18 2.10 3.49
CA ALA A 63 -5.05 2.94 2.68
C ALA A 63 -4.27 4.11 2.10
N ILE A 64 -4.41 4.33 0.79
CA ILE A 64 -3.81 5.47 0.08
C ILE A 64 -4.87 6.54 -0.10
N ILE A 65 -4.63 7.75 0.39
CA ILE A 65 -5.55 8.87 0.22
C ILE A 65 -5.49 9.45 -1.19
N GLN A 66 -6.46 10.29 -1.51
CA GLN A 66 -6.51 11.04 -2.76
C GLN A 66 -6.59 12.53 -2.47
N PHE A 67 -5.53 13.25 -2.84
CA PHE A 67 -5.40 14.70 -2.57
C PHE A 67 -6.59 15.51 -3.11
N GLU A 68 -7.06 15.22 -4.34
CA GLU A 68 -8.15 15.97 -4.95
C GLU A 68 -9.46 15.84 -4.17
N CYS A 69 -9.71 14.71 -3.50
CA CYS A 69 -10.88 14.57 -2.64
C CYS A 69 -10.77 15.47 -1.40
N TRP A 70 -9.60 15.55 -0.78
CA TRP A 70 -9.34 16.51 0.30
C TRP A 70 -9.43 17.96 -0.20
N TYR A 71 -8.87 18.26 -1.37
CA TYR A 71 -8.75 19.62 -1.87
C TYR A 71 -10.10 20.21 -2.33
N TYR A 72 -10.95 19.42 -2.99
CA TYR A 72 -12.21 19.89 -3.58
C TYR A 72 -13.45 19.51 -2.75
N GLN A 73 -13.38 18.49 -1.90
CA GLN A 73 -14.49 17.98 -1.09
C GLN A 73 -14.07 17.81 0.38
N HIS A 74 -13.40 18.81 0.93
CA HIS A 74 -12.69 18.78 2.20
C HIS A 74 -13.50 18.15 3.35
N ASP A 75 -14.68 18.71 3.66
CA ASP A 75 -15.48 18.25 4.80
C ASP A 75 -15.95 16.80 4.63
N SER A 76 -16.36 16.45 3.41
CA SER A 76 -16.75 15.09 3.08
C SER A 76 -15.56 14.12 3.21
N PHE A 77 -14.41 14.49 2.65
CA PHE A 77 -13.20 13.67 2.76
C PHE A 77 -12.78 13.44 4.23
N MET A 78 -12.80 14.50 5.05
CA MET A 78 -12.41 14.38 6.46
C MET A 78 -13.39 13.51 7.26
N ASN A 79 -14.69 13.57 6.94
CA ASN A 79 -15.70 12.69 7.53
C ASN A 79 -15.51 11.23 7.06
N ASN A 80 -15.27 11.02 5.76
CA ASN A 80 -15.02 9.70 5.19
C ASN A 80 -13.78 9.05 5.82
N LEU A 81 -12.71 9.82 6.01
CA LEU A 81 -11.49 9.32 6.63
C LEU A 81 -11.73 8.94 8.11
N GLU A 82 -12.49 9.74 8.85
CA GLU A 82 -12.85 9.43 10.25
C GLU A 82 -13.74 8.19 10.35
N GLU A 83 -14.68 8.02 9.44
CA GLU A 83 -15.51 6.81 9.36
C GLU A 83 -14.68 5.58 9.01
N TYR A 84 -13.71 5.72 8.08
CA TYR A 84 -12.78 4.65 7.73
C TYR A 84 -12.00 4.16 8.96
N PHE A 85 -11.43 5.06 9.74
CA PHE A 85 -10.73 4.72 10.98
C PHE A 85 -11.65 4.05 12.00
N THR A 86 -12.88 4.55 12.13
CA THR A 86 -13.88 4.00 13.05
C THR A 86 -14.29 2.58 12.67
N LEU A 87 -14.52 2.34 11.38
CA LEU A 87 -14.83 1.00 10.87
C LEU A 87 -13.63 0.05 11.02
N ALA A 88 -12.42 0.48 10.69
CA ALA A 88 -11.22 -0.33 10.86
C ALA A 88 -11.07 -0.77 12.33
N ASP A 89 -11.19 0.14 13.28
CA ASP A 89 -11.11 -0.16 14.71
C ASP A 89 -12.22 -1.10 15.17
N LYS A 90 -13.45 -0.93 14.70
CA LYS A 90 -14.59 -1.83 14.96
C LYS A 90 -14.26 -3.28 14.61
N TYR A 91 -13.51 -3.49 13.54
CA TYR A 91 -13.10 -4.83 13.08
C TYR A 91 -11.71 -5.26 13.56
N GLY A 92 -11.08 -4.47 14.45
CA GLY A 92 -9.76 -4.77 15.03
C GLY A 92 -8.62 -4.60 14.03
N LEU A 93 -8.79 -3.76 13.01
CA LEU A 93 -7.76 -3.42 12.03
C LEU A 93 -7.09 -2.10 12.41
N LYS A 94 -5.77 -2.08 12.41
CA LYS A 94 -4.98 -0.83 12.49
C LYS A 94 -4.70 -0.30 11.09
N VAL A 95 -4.66 1.01 10.95
CA VAL A 95 -4.50 1.66 9.63
C VAL A 95 -3.05 2.09 9.41
N MET A 96 -2.48 1.73 8.28
CA MET A 96 -1.32 2.39 7.68
C MET A 96 -1.86 3.38 6.65
N LEU A 97 -1.59 4.69 6.85
CA LEU A 97 -2.13 5.75 5.99
C LEU A 97 -1.05 6.27 5.06
N THR A 98 -1.25 6.13 3.76
CA THR A 98 -0.33 6.58 2.72
C THR A 98 -0.75 7.93 2.17
N LEU A 99 0.17 8.89 2.16
CA LEU A 99 -0.12 10.29 1.84
C LEU A 99 0.29 10.69 0.41
N GLY A 100 1.56 10.50 0.05
CA GLY A 100 2.09 10.78 -1.28
C GLY A 100 2.08 9.55 -2.18
N ASN A 101 2.14 9.75 -3.51
CA ASN A 101 2.14 8.64 -4.46
C ASN A 101 2.75 9.06 -5.80
N ASP A 102 3.73 8.27 -6.27
CA ASP A 102 4.38 8.48 -7.57
C ASP A 102 3.94 7.50 -8.66
N CYS A 103 3.03 6.56 -8.37
CA CYS A 103 2.37 5.75 -9.39
C CYS A 103 1.40 6.61 -10.21
N THR A 104 1.92 7.34 -11.19
CA THR A 104 1.20 8.31 -12.00
C THR A 104 1.47 8.11 -13.49
N VAL A 105 0.69 8.79 -14.32
CA VAL A 105 0.86 8.81 -15.78
C VAL A 105 1.60 10.06 -16.22
N PRO A 106 2.27 10.07 -17.42
CA PRO A 106 2.85 11.28 -17.99
C PRO A 106 1.81 12.39 -18.15
N LYS A 107 2.26 13.65 -18.14
CA LYS A 107 1.38 14.84 -18.18
C LYS A 107 0.40 14.83 -19.36
N GLU A 108 0.81 14.32 -20.50
CA GLU A 108 -0.03 14.21 -21.71
C GLU A 108 -1.17 13.20 -21.56
N LYS A 109 -1.06 12.29 -20.59
CA LYS A 109 -2.09 11.29 -20.24
C LYS A 109 -2.86 11.66 -18.98
N PHE A 110 -2.39 12.64 -18.23
CA PHE A 110 -3.05 13.09 -17.03
C PHE A 110 -4.41 13.70 -17.37
N LYS A 111 -5.41 13.31 -16.62
CA LYS A 111 -6.77 13.88 -16.71
C LYS A 111 -7.11 14.53 -15.39
N PRO A 112 -7.59 15.79 -15.39
CA PRO A 112 -8.15 16.40 -14.19
C PRO A 112 -9.24 15.53 -13.58
N VAL A 113 -9.37 15.57 -12.27
CA VAL A 113 -10.39 14.81 -11.56
C VAL A 113 -11.79 15.20 -12.01
N VAL A 114 -12.64 14.20 -12.18
CA VAL A 114 -14.09 14.38 -12.37
C VAL A 114 -14.76 13.56 -11.27
N PHE A 115 -15.46 14.24 -10.38
CA PHE A 115 -16.24 13.59 -9.32
C PHE A 115 -17.54 12.99 -9.88
N GLY A 116 -18.13 12.07 -9.11
CA GLY A 116 -19.29 11.32 -9.53
C GLY A 116 -18.92 9.92 -9.98
N LYS A 117 -19.74 9.31 -10.83
CA LYS A 117 -19.53 7.94 -11.30
C LYS A 117 -18.23 7.81 -12.06
N GLN A 118 -17.35 6.94 -11.57
CA GLN A 118 -16.09 6.60 -12.23
C GLN A 118 -16.30 5.48 -13.25
N ASN A 119 -15.69 5.61 -14.42
CA ASN A 119 -15.78 4.61 -15.48
C ASN A 119 -14.81 3.45 -15.21
N VAL A 120 -15.24 2.24 -15.56
CA VAL A 120 -14.43 1.02 -15.49
C VAL A 120 -14.11 0.55 -16.90
N ASP A 121 -12.82 0.42 -17.20
CA ASP A 121 -12.35 -0.24 -18.41
C ASP A 121 -12.07 -1.71 -18.07
N TRP A 122 -12.98 -2.60 -18.49
CA TRP A 122 -12.87 -4.02 -18.19
C TRP A 122 -11.73 -4.70 -18.95
N GLY A 123 -11.02 -5.63 -18.27
CA GLY A 123 -9.87 -6.35 -18.80
C GLY A 123 -8.55 -5.58 -18.70
N TYR A 124 -8.50 -4.51 -17.89
CA TYR A 124 -7.28 -3.74 -17.65
C TYR A 124 -6.99 -3.65 -16.16
N HIS A 125 -5.75 -3.94 -15.79
CA HIS A 125 -5.26 -3.71 -14.43
C HIS A 125 -5.50 -2.26 -13.99
N SER A 126 -5.91 -2.04 -12.77
CA SER A 126 -6.38 -0.75 -12.21
C SER A 126 -7.72 -0.27 -12.77
N GLY A 127 -8.44 -1.08 -13.56
CA GLY A 127 -9.72 -0.71 -14.15
C GLY A 127 -9.64 0.47 -15.13
N ILE A 128 -8.43 0.82 -15.61
CA ILE A 128 -8.18 1.98 -16.46
C ILE A 128 -7.20 1.59 -17.59
N LYS A 129 -7.66 1.66 -18.83
CA LYS A 129 -6.86 1.29 -20.01
C LYS A 129 -5.58 2.11 -20.17
N ALA A 130 -5.63 3.39 -19.88
CA ALA A 130 -4.51 4.33 -19.97
C ALA A 130 -3.97 4.74 -18.59
N GLY A 131 -4.03 3.83 -17.62
CA GLY A 131 -3.55 4.06 -16.27
C GLY A 131 -2.04 3.88 -16.10
N PRO A 132 -1.52 4.02 -14.86
CA PRO A 132 -0.08 3.92 -14.57
C PRO A 132 0.55 2.57 -14.95
N HIS A 133 -0.25 1.52 -15.00
CA HIS A 133 0.19 0.16 -15.33
C HIS A 133 0.02 -0.21 -16.82
N ALA A 134 -0.36 0.76 -17.66
CA ALA A 134 -0.47 0.55 -19.10
C ALA A 134 0.92 0.35 -19.73
N ALA A 135 0.98 -0.51 -20.76
CA ALA A 135 2.21 -0.67 -21.54
C ALA A 135 2.53 0.60 -22.34
N GLY A 136 3.83 0.84 -22.57
CA GLY A 136 4.29 1.86 -23.52
C GLY A 136 4.17 3.31 -23.05
N LEU A 137 4.02 3.56 -21.75
CA LEU A 137 4.09 4.91 -21.19
C LEU A 137 5.50 5.49 -21.39
N VAL A 138 5.60 6.75 -21.83
CA VAL A 138 6.85 7.46 -22.10
C VAL A 138 6.86 8.78 -21.34
N GLY A 139 8.03 9.18 -20.81
CA GLY A 139 8.22 10.40 -20.04
C GLY A 139 7.93 10.23 -18.53
N PRO A 140 8.27 11.24 -17.71
CA PRO A 140 8.02 11.21 -16.29
C PRO A 140 6.52 11.34 -16.00
N GLY A 141 6.09 10.63 -14.96
CA GLY A 141 4.76 10.79 -14.39
C GLY A 141 4.54 12.21 -13.87
N TYR A 142 3.30 12.64 -13.89
CA TYR A 142 2.87 13.94 -13.40
C TYR A 142 1.86 13.81 -12.27
N CYS A 143 1.96 14.66 -11.28
CA CYS A 143 0.93 14.85 -10.26
C CYS A 143 0.71 16.35 -10.02
N LEU A 144 -0.42 16.70 -9.41
CA LEU A 144 -0.74 18.10 -9.11
C LEU A 144 0.28 18.78 -8.19
N LEU A 145 1.02 17.98 -7.42
CA LEU A 145 2.14 18.46 -6.60
C LEU A 145 3.23 19.18 -7.42
N ASP A 146 3.35 18.87 -8.72
CA ASP A 146 4.35 19.49 -9.60
C ASP A 146 3.95 20.91 -10.00
N ASP A 147 2.73 21.33 -9.70
CA ASP A 147 2.25 22.70 -9.88
C ASP A 147 2.65 23.56 -8.67
N PRO A 148 3.47 24.62 -8.85
CA PRO A 148 3.92 25.48 -7.76
C PRO A 148 2.77 26.19 -7.00
N GLU A 149 1.60 26.38 -7.64
CA GLU A 149 0.43 26.96 -6.98
C GLU A 149 -0.32 25.94 -6.12
N ILE A 150 -0.21 24.66 -6.45
CA ILE A 150 -0.87 23.55 -5.73
C ILE A 150 0.04 22.90 -4.70
N GLU A 151 1.36 22.89 -4.91
CA GLU A 151 2.33 22.28 -3.98
C GLU A 151 2.08 22.68 -2.51
N PRO A 152 1.85 23.96 -2.15
CA PRO A 152 1.57 24.34 -0.77
C PRO A 152 0.31 23.67 -0.19
N LYS A 153 -0.68 23.38 -1.01
CA LYS A 153 -1.92 22.72 -0.56
C LYS A 153 -1.71 21.28 -0.13
N TYR A 154 -0.75 20.57 -0.73
CA TYR A 154 -0.34 19.27 -0.23
C TYR A 154 0.27 19.35 1.17
N TYR A 155 1.05 20.40 1.45
CA TYR A 155 1.63 20.61 2.77
C TYR A 155 0.56 20.97 3.82
N GLU A 156 -0.44 21.77 3.44
CA GLU A 156 -1.61 22.07 4.30
C GLU A 156 -2.38 20.77 4.62
N MET A 157 -2.63 19.91 3.65
CA MET A 157 -3.27 18.60 3.87
C MET A 157 -2.49 17.75 4.86
N VAL A 158 -1.19 17.62 4.67
CA VAL A 158 -0.34 16.80 5.54
C VAL A 158 -0.31 17.36 6.96
N ASP A 159 -0.24 18.68 7.11
CA ASP A 159 -0.26 19.36 8.42
C ASP A 159 -1.57 19.12 9.16
N GLU A 160 -2.72 19.27 8.47
CA GLU A 160 -4.04 19.01 9.04
C GLU A 160 -4.21 17.56 9.48
N LEU A 161 -3.84 16.60 8.61
CA LEU A 161 -3.92 15.19 8.94
C LEU A 161 -2.99 14.81 10.11
N ALA A 162 -1.78 15.36 10.14
CA ALA A 162 -0.85 15.15 11.23
C ALA A 162 -1.35 15.76 12.54
N ALA A 163 -1.91 16.97 12.51
CA ALA A 163 -2.54 17.60 13.68
C ALA A 163 -3.66 16.75 14.26
N LYS A 164 -4.47 16.13 13.40
CA LYS A 164 -5.62 15.32 13.83
C LYS A 164 -5.22 13.92 14.31
N TYR A 165 -4.30 13.24 13.61
CA TYR A 165 -4.09 11.79 13.81
C TYR A 165 -2.75 11.42 14.46
N SER A 166 -1.83 12.35 14.74
CA SER A 166 -0.52 12.02 15.32
C SER A 166 -0.59 11.37 16.71
N GLN A 167 -1.71 11.52 17.43
CA GLN A 167 -1.95 10.88 18.74
C GLN A 167 -3.04 9.80 18.68
N ASP A 168 -3.56 9.48 17.50
CA ASP A 168 -4.62 8.51 17.31
C ASP A 168 -4.05 7.08 17.25
N GLN A 169 -4.45 6.22 18.19
CA GLN A 169 -3.99 4.85 18.26
C GLN A 169 -4.57 3.94 17.18
N ARG A 170 -5.59 4.37 16.44
CA ARG A 170 -6.14 3.65 15.28
C ARG A 170 -5.19 3.69 14.09
N LEU A 171 -4.43 4.80 13.96
CA LEU A 171 -3.35 4.93 13.01
C LEU A 171 -2.11 4.21 13.55
N GLN A 172 -1.62 3.23 12.80
CA GLN A 172 -0.46 2.42 13.19
C GLN A 172 0.85 2.97 12.62
N ILE A 173 0.83 3.40 11.37
CA ILE A 173 2.03 3.84 10.64
C ILE A 173 1.65 4.99 9.70
N TRP A 174 2.47 6.03 9.68
CA TRP A 174 2.46 7.03 8.63
C TRP A 174 3.31 6.53 7.45
N ASP A 175 2.66 6.11 6.37
CA ASP A 175 3.31 5.83 5.11
C ASP A 175 3.36 7.12 4.29
N VAL A 176 4.48 7.81 4.38
CA VAL A 176 4.65 9.17 3.87
C VAL A 176 4.57 9.22 2.35
N TRP A 177 5.08 8.18 1.68
CA TRP A 177 5.12 8.17 0.22
C TRP A 177 5.10 6.77 -0.36
N ASN A 178 4.08 6.48 -1.19
CA ASN A 178 4.01 5.28 -2.00
C ASN A 178 4.97 5.38 -3.18
N GLU A 179 5.89 4.43 -3.27
CA GLU A 179 6.83 4.23 -4.38
C GLU A 179 7.48 5.52 -4.88
N PRO A 180 8.21 6.26 -4.03
CA PRO A 180 8.82 7.50 -4.43
C PRO A 180 9.77 7.30 -5.62
N GLY A 181 9.64 8.16 -6.64
CA GLY A 181 10.38 8.07 -7.91
C GLY A 181 9.79 7.13 -8.96
N ASN A 182 8.68 6.43 -8.67
CA ASN A 182 7.99 5.61 -9.67
C ASN A 182 7.45 6.47 -10.84
N GLY A 183 6.97 5.82 -11.89
CA GLY A 183 6.51 6.52 -13.09
C GLY A 183 7.64 7.31 -13.79
N ARG A 184 8.91 6.94 -13.60
CA ARG A 184 10.09 7.68 -14.12
C ARG A 184 10.21 9.10 -13.55
N ARG A 185 9.67 9.32 -12.37
CA ARG A 185 9.76 10.61 -11.68
C ARG A 185 11.14 10.82 -11.03
N ASP A 186 11.90 9.76 -10.84
CA ASP A 186 13.23 9.79 -10.23
C ASP A 186 13.23 10.64 -8.93
N ASN A 187 13.91 11.79 -8.92
CA ASN A 187 14.00 12.65 -7.75
C ASN A 187 12.97 13.81 -7.73
N LEU A 188 11.98 13.84 -8.62
CA LEU A 188 11.01 14.95 -8.68
C LEU A 188 10.25 15.15 -7.37
N SER A 189 9.87 14.06 -6.70
CA SER A 189 9.13 14.11 -5.45
C SER A 189 10.01 14.20 -4.20
N LEU A 190 11.34 14.21 -4.33
CA LEU A 190 12.25 14.15 -3.20
C LEU A 190 12.08 15.31 -2.21
N LYS A 191 11.93 16.53 -2.74
CA LYS A 191 11.72 17.75 -1.92
C LYS A 191 10.41 17.62 -1.10
N ALA A 192 9.35 17.23 -1.76
CA ALA A 192 8.04 17.11 -1.13
C ALA A 192 8.00 15.96 -0.12
N MET A 193 8.57 14.80 -0.42
CA MET A 193 8.68 13.69 0.50
C MET A 193 9.40 14.11 1.79
N LYS A 194 10.56 14.78 1.69
CA LYS A 194 11.27 15.32 2.85
C LYS A 194 10.38 16.27 3.66
N LYS A 195 9.67 17.17 2.97
CA LYS A 195 8.77 18.13 3.62
C LYS A 195 7.62 17.47 4.36
N PHE A 196 7.04 16.40 3.81
CA PHE A 196 6.01 15.62 4.50
C PHE A 196 6.54 15.01 5.80
N PHE A 197 7.74 14.39 5.76
CA PHE A 197 8.39 13.89 6.98
C PHE A 197 8.58 14.99 8.03
N GLU A 198 9.06 16.18 7.64
CA GLU A 198 9.27 17.32 8.54
C GLU A 198 7.93 17.75 9.20
N ILE A 199 6.88 17.93 8.40
CA ILE A 199 5.57 18.37 8.88
C ILE A 199 5.03 17.36 9.89
N ILE A 200 4.96 16.06 9.54
CA ILE A 200 4.40 15.05 10.43
C ILE A 200 5.20 14.98 11.74
N ARG A 201 6.54 15.01 11.66
CA ARG A 201 7.40 14.99 12.85
C ARG A 201 7.19 16.19 13.76
N SER A 202 6.82 17.36 13.22
CA SER A 202 6.55 18.56 14.05
C SER A 202 5.36 18.38 14.99
N HIS A 203 4.43 17.45 14.67
CA HIS A 203 3.30 17.06 15.51
C HIS A 203 3.61 15.97 16.53
N ASN A 204 4.88 15.55 16.67
CA ASN A 204 5.33 14.55 17.65
C ASN A 204 4.52 13.25 17.62
N PRO A 205 4.38 12.58 16.47
CA PRO A 205 3.53 11.40 16.33
C PRO A 205 3.99 10.24 17.23
N ILE A 206 3.00 9.51 17.77
CA ILE A 206 3.25 8.26 18.49
C ILE A 206 3.56 7.10 17.53
N GLN A 207 3.19 7.24 16.27
CA GLN A 207 3.40 6.26 15.21
C GLN A 207 4.75 6.46 14.54
N PRO A 208 5.38 5.39 14.02
CA PRO A 208 6.54 5.51 13.15
C PRO A 208 6.15 6.08 11.78
N LEU A 209 7.11 6.75 11.14
CA LEU A 209 7.03 7.23 9.77
C LEU A 209 7.87 6.34 8.86
N THR A 210 7.39 6.14 7.64
CA THR A 210 8.09 5.39 6.60
C THR A 210 7.81 5.98 5.21
N ALA A 211 8.67 5.70 4.24
CA ALA A 211 8.41 5.84 2.81
C ALA A 211 8.92 4.59 2.11
N ASP A 212 8.26 4.17 1.04
CA ASP A 212 8.44 2.84 0.49
C ASP A 212 9.76 2.69 -0.29
N CYS A 213 10.55 1.70 0.10
CA CYS A 213 11.67 1.20 -0.68
C CYS A 213 11.14 0.18 -1.69
N TRP A 214 11.03 0.53 -2.96
CA TRP A 214 10.38 -0.31 -3.97
C TRP A 214 11.27 -0.64 -5.16
N SER A 215 12.34 0.12 -5.38
CA SER A 215 13.25 -0.03 -6.51
C SER A 215 14.68 -0.31 -6.02
N TYR A 216 15.37 -1.19 -6.71
CA TYR A 216 16.65 -1.72 -6.30
C TYR A 216 17.66 -1.67 -7.44
N THR A 217 18.95 -1.61 -7.10
CA THR A 217 20.05 -1.86 -8.03
C THR A 217 20.20 -3.35 -8.31
N GLU A 218 21.08 -3.75 -9.22
CA GLU A 218 21.30 -5.16 -9.59
C GLU A 218 21.66 -6.08 -8.41
N ASP A 219 22.26 -5.52 -7.36
CA ASP A 219 22.57 -6.22 -6.11
C ASP A 219 21.43 -6.17 -5.06
N PHE A 220 20.24 -5.80 -5.47
CA PHE A 220 19.05 -5.68 -4.61
C PHE A 220 19.23 -4.74 -3.41
N MET A 221 19.94 -3.62 -3.61
CA MET A 221 20.12 -2.57 -2.61
C MET A 221 19.42 -1.26 -3.02
N PRO A 222 18.87 -0.48 -2.07
CA PRO A 222 18.31 0.84 -2.33
C PRO A 222 19.43 1.88 -2.41
N LYS A 223 20.09 1.99 -3.56
CA LYS A 223 21.31 2.84 -3.73
C LYS A 223 21.06 4.15 -4.45
N ARG A 224 19.95 4.28 -5.20
CA ARG A 224 19.63 5.55 -5.85
C ARG A 224 19.24 6.58 -4.79
N GLU A 225 19.36 7.85 -5.10
CA GLU A 225 19.15 8.94 -4.14
C GLU A 225 17.77 8.91 -3.49
N MET A 226 16.72 8.67 -4.27
CA MET A 226 15.35 8.61 -3.78
C MET A 226 15.14 7.44 -2.81
N GLU A 227 15.49 6.22 -3.22
CA GLU A 227 15.31 5.01 -2.42
C GLU A 227 16.17 5.06 -1.15
N LYS A 228 17.42 5.55 -1.28
CA LYS A 228 18.28 5.77 -0.11
C LYS A 228 17.66 6.75 0.87
N MET A 229 17.12 7.86 0.37
CA MET A 229 16.47 8.85 1.21
C MET A 229 15.21 8.33 1.88
N ALA A 230 14.39 7.54 1.16
CA ALA A 230 13.22 6.88 1.72
C ALA A 230 13.61 6.01 2.93
N VAL A 231 14.65 5.19 2.80
CA VAL A 231 15.16 4.37 3.91
C VAL A 231 15.76 5.23 5.03
N ASP A 232 16.58 6.23 4.70
CA ASP A 232 17.29 7.06 5.69
C ASP A 232 16.34 7.92 6.53
N LEU A 233 15.15 8.28 6.02
CA LEU A 233 14.14 9.05 6.76
C LEU A 233 13.20 8.18 7.58
N SER A 234 13.07 6.92 7.24
CA SER A 234 12.09 5.99 7.82
C SER A 234 12.47 5.50 9.21
N ASP A 235 11.50 5.42 10.11
CA ASP A 235 11.67 4.86 11.46
C ASP A 235 11.66 3.34 11.42
N VAL A 236 10.75 2.76 10.63
CA VAL A 236 10.67 1.36 10.22
C VAL A 236 10.82 1.31 8.70
N ILE A 237 11.42 0.28 8.14
CA ILE A 237 11.63 0.20 6.69
C ILE A 237 10.46 -0.55 6.07
N THR A 238 9.64 0.16 5.30
CA THR A 238 8.68 -0.48 4.39
C THR A 238 9.32 -0.75 3.05
N PHE A 239 8.92 -1.85 2.41
CA PHE A 239 9.45 -2.21 1.10
C PHE A 239 8.43 -2.97 0.26
N HIS A 240 8.53 -2.81 -1.06
CA HIS A 240 7.75 -3.53 -2.05
C HIS A 240 8.63 -4.51 -2.80
N TYR A 241 8.11 -5.69 -3.09
CA TYR A 241 8.73 -6.59 -4.04
C TYR A 241 7.71 -7.60 -4.59
N TYR A 242 7.62 -7.67 -5.91
CA TYR A 242 6.68 -8.51 -6.65
C TYR A 242 7.34 -9.61 -7.47
N GLY A 243 8.55 -10.04 -7.08
CA GLY A 243 9.32 -11.05 -7.79
C GLY A 243 9.50 -12.34 -6.99
N SER A 244 10.47 -13.16 -7.41
CA SER A 244 10.67 -14.52 -6.88
C SER A 244 10.99 -14.58 -5.38
N TYR A 245 10.78 -15.75 -4.80
CA TYR A 245 11.10 -16.05 -3.41
C TYR A 245 12.61 -15.86 -3.12
N GLU A 246 13.49 -16.32 -4.02
CA GLU A 246 14.95 -16.21 -3.85
C GLU A 246 15.40 -14.76 -3.77
N ASN A 247 14.88 -13.91 -4.66
CA ASN A 247 15.18 -12.48 -4.65
C ASN A 247 14.59 -11.78 -3.43
N MET A 248 13.41 -12.19 -2.96
CA MET A 248 12.82 -11.69 -1.71
C MET A 248 13.76 -11.94 -0.53
N ILE A 249 14.36 -13.11 -0.42
CA ILE A 249 15.36 -13.42 0.63
C ILE A 249 16.55 -12.46 0.53
N ILE A 250 17.09 -12.23 -0.67
CA ILE A 250 18.24 -11.34 -0.86
C ILE A 250 17.89 -9.91 -0.41
N ILE A 251 16.71 -9.41 -0.78
CA ILE A 251 16.24 -8.09 -0.37
C ILE A 251 16.10 -8.00 1.15
N ILE A 252 15.49 -8.99 1.77
CA ILE A 252 15.33 -9.03 3.24
C ILE A 252 16.70 -8.99 3.92
N GLU A 253 17.65 -9.83 3.50
CA GLU A 253 18.99 -9.85 4.08
C GLU A 253 19.75 -8.54 3.86
N ASN A 254 19.53 -7.88 2.73
CA ASN A 254 20.11 -6.57 2.45
C ASN A 254 19.50 -5.46 3.34
N LEU A 255 18.17 -5.44 3.48
CA LEU A 255 17.49 -4.43 4.28
C LEU A 255 17.72 -4.61 5.78
N LYS A 256 17.91 -5.83 6.28
CA LYS A 256 18.32 -6.10 7.67
C LYS A 256 19.62 -5.39 8.06
N LYS A 257 20.53 -5.11 7.12
CA LYS A 257 21.78 -4.39 7.38
C LYS A 257 21.58 -2.97 7.92
N TYR A 258 20.43 -2.37 7.66
CA TYR A 258 20.07 -1.07 8.24
C TYR A 258 19.74 -1.14 9.74
N GLY A 259 19.48 -2.34 10.29
CA GLY A 259 19.23 -2.58 11.70
C GLY A 259 17.90 -2.04 12.21
N ARG A 260 16.88 -1.95 11.35
CA ARG A 260 15.53 -1.48 11.65
C ARG A 260 14.49 -2.56 11.39
N PRO A 261 13.31 -2.50 12.03
CA PRO A 261 12.20 -3.40 11.68
C PRO A 261 11.83 -3.27 10.21
N LEU A 262 11.49 -4.41 9.60
CA LEU A 262 11.08 -4.50 8.20
C LEU A 262 9.58 -4.80 8.09
N ILE A 263 8.93 -4.16 7.13
CA ILE A 263 7.53 -4.40 6.77
C ILE A 263 7.43 -4.44 5.24
N ASN A 264 7.02 -5.57 4.68
CA ASN A 264 6.70 -5.63 3.26
C ASN A 264 5.26 -5.16 3.07
N ASN A 265 5.07 -3.92 2.64
CA ASN A 265 3.74 -3.33 2.52
C ASN A 265 3.12 -3.40 1.12
N GLU A 266 3.83 -4.03 0.15
CA GLU A 266 3.24 -4.48 -1.11
C GLU A 266 3.95 -5.74 -1.64
N TRP A 267 3.18 -6.79 -1.85
CA TRP A 267 3.58 -8.06 -2.45
C TRP A 267 2.34 -8.80 -2.99
N LEU A 268 2.50 -9.99 -3.50
CA LEU A 268 1.55 -10.86 -4.17
C LEU A 268 1.43 -10.53 -5.66
N ASN A 269 2.23 -11.22 -6.46
CA ASN A 269 2.14 -11.22 -7.91
C ASN A 269 2.40 -12.65 -8.42
N ARG A 270 1.33 -13.41 -8.56
CA ARG A 270 1.42 -14.83 -8.93
C ARG A 270 2.02 -15.07 -10.30
N ILE A 271 1.90 -14.11 -11.23
CA ILE A 271 2.48 -14.17 -12.57
C ILE A 271 4.01 -14.16 -12.48
N ALA A 272 4.57 -13.39 -11.55
CA ALA A 272 5.99 -13.30 -11.29
C ALA A 272 6.53 -14.33 -10.26
N GLY A 273 5.71 -15.31 -9.87
CA GLY A 273 6.11 -16.30 -8.87
C GLY A 273 6.15 -15.81 -7.43
N ASN A 274 5.41 -14.74 -7.14
CA ASN A 274 5.31 -14.12 -5.82
C ASN A 274 3.96 -14.49 -5.22
N ASP A 275 3.88 -15.58 -4.47
CA ASP A 275 2.62 -16.17 -4.02
C ASP A 275 2.49 -16.31 -2.50
N VAL A 276 1.25 -16.48 -2.04
CA VAL A 276 0.88 -16.56 -0.63
C VAL A 276 1.52 -17.76 0.06
N LYS A 277 1.59 -18.90 -0.60
CA LYS A 277 2.01 -20.18 0.04
C LYS A 277 3.48 -20.18 0.42
N GLU A 278 4.29 -19.41 -0.29
CA GLU A 278 5.72 -19.29 -0.02
C GLU A 278 6.03 -18.06 0.86
N LEU A 279 5.46 -16.90 0.53
CA LEU A 279 5.89 -15.64 1.15
C LEU A 279 5.18 -15.34 2.48
N PHE A 280 3.92 -15.70 2.65
CA PHE A 280 3.25 -15.44 3.92
C PHE A 280 3.88 -16.20 5.10
N PRO A 281 4.23 -17.50 4.95
CA PRO A 281 5.03 -18.21 5.95
C PRO A 281 6.40 -17.59 6.19
N LEU A 282 7.10 -17.15 5.13
CA LEU A 282 8.39 -16.48 5.25
C LEU A 282 8.30 -15.24 6.13
N PHE A 283 7.35 -14.35 5.87
CA PHE A 283 7.19 -13.13 6.66
C PHE A 283 6.88 -13.43 8.13
N TYR A 284 6.08 -14.45 8.41
CA TYR A 284 5.84 -14.90 9.78
C TYR A 284 7.12 -15.37 10.47
N LEU A 285 7.91 -16.23 9.82
CA LEU A 285 9.14 -16.80 10.37
C LEU A 285 10.23 -15.73 10.60
N GLU A 286 10.34 -14.81 9.66
CA GLU A 286 11.30 -13.70 9.72
C GLU A 286 10.83 -12.53 10.60
N LYS A 287 9.61 -12.60 11.14
CA LYS A 287 8.95 -11.51 11.90
C LYS A 287 8.90 -10.20 11.12
N ILE A 288 8.57 -10.28 9.85
CA ILE A 288 8.37 -9.14 8.96
C ILE A 288 6.88 -8.85 8.88
N GLY A 289 6.47 -7.61 9.14
CA GLY A 289 5.10 -7.17 8.88
C GLY A 289 4.80 -7.27 7.39
N SER A 290 3.56 -7.61 7.03
CA SER A 290 3.23 -7.76 5.61
C SER A 290 1.83 -7.27 5.25
N TYR A 291 1.72 -6.62 4.06
CA TYR A 291 0.46 -6.20 3.46
C TYR A 291 0.47 -6.62 1.99
N HIS A 292 -0.30 -7.65 1.65
CA HIS A 292 -0.43 -8.04 0.24
C HIS A 292 -1.33 -7.07 -0.53
N TRP A 293 -1.17 -7.03 -1.84
CA TRP A 293 -2.04 -6.19 -2.68
C TRP A 293 -3.34 -6.91 -2.97
N GLY A 294 -4.48 -6.19 -2.72
CA GLY A 294 -5.82 -6.64 -3.03
C GLY A 294 -6.41 -7.67 -2.06
N LEU A 295 -7.67 -7.48 -1.69
CA LEU A 295 -8.43 -8.44 -0.88
C LEU A 295 -9.47 -9.15 -1.73
N ILE A 296 -10.43 -8.40 -2.27
CA ILE A 296 -11.53 -8.92 -3.11
C ILE A 296 -11.37 -8.35 -4.51
N ALA A 297 -11.42 -9.21 -5.51
CA ALA A 297 -11.48 -8.82 -6.91
C ALA A 297 -12.65 -7.85 -7.14
N GLY A 298 -12.39 -6.74 -7.81
CA GLY A 298 -13.36 -5.68 -7.96
C GLY A 298 -13.17 -4.84 -9.22
N TYR A 299 -13.73 -3.65 -9.22
CA TYR A 299 -13.70 -2.73 -10.35
C TYR A 299 -12.30 -2.21 -10.68
N SER A 300 -11.39 -2.17 -9.71
CA SER A 300 -9.98 -1.86 -9.94
C SER A 300 -9.24 -2.96 -10.71
N GLN A 301 -9.82 -4.18 -10.79
CA GLN A 301 -9.29 -5.31 -11.57
C GLN A 301 -7.78 -5.55 -11.33
N THR A 302 -7.33 -5.48 -10.08
CA THR A 302 -5.93 -5.73 -9.75
C THR A 302 -5.53 -7.19 -9.91
N TYR A 303 -6.51 -8.09 -10.12
CA TYR A 303 -6.28 -9.46 -10.54
C TYR A 303 -5.82 -9.60 -12.00
N GLU A 304 -6.09 -8.61 -12.86
CA GLU A 304 -5.60 -8.59 -14.24
C GLU A 304 -4.10 -8.34 -14.30
N PRO A 305 -3.40 -8.87 -15.32
CA PRO A 305 -1.97 -8.62 -15.49
C PRO A 305 -1.64 -7.16 -15.77
N TRP A 306 -0.47 -6.71 -15.29
CA TRP A 306 0.09 -5.43 -15.74
C TRP A 306 0.29 -5.43 -17.26
N GLY A 307 0.10 -4.27 -17.89
CA GLY A 307 0.15 -4.13 -19.34
C GLY A 307 1.45 -4.63 -20.00
N HIS A 308 2.61 -4.51 -19.33
CA HIS A 308 3.87 -5.01 -19.85
C HIS A 308 3.94 -6.54 -19.92
N TYR A 309 3.20 -7.27 -19.06
CA TYR A 309 3.18 -8.73 -19.13
C TYR A 309 2.58 -9.26 -20.44
N PHE A 310 1.64 -8.55 -21.05
CA PHE A 310 1.13 -8.93 -22.38
C PHE A 310 2.20 -8.80 -23.45
N VAL A 311 3.07 -7.79 -23.35
CA VAL A 311 4.22 -7.61 -24.24
C VAL A 311 5.27 -8.70 -24.00
N ASP A 312 5.57 -8.98 -22.73
CA ASP A 312 6.58 -9.98 -22.37
C ASP A 312 6.12 -11.40 -22.69
N TYR A 313 4.83 -11.69 -22.58
CA TYR A 313 4.24 -12.98 -22.97
C TYR A 313 4.46 -13.33 -24.44
N LEU A 314 4.48 -12.34 -25.33
CA LEU A 314 4.70 -12.53 -26.77
C LEU A 314 6.17 -12.73 -27.13
N LYS A 315 7.12 -12.57 -26.21
CA LYS A 315 8.54 -12.80 -26.46
C LYS A 315 8.83 -14.28 -26.57
N GLU A 316 9.75 -14.64 -27.48
CA GLU A 316 10.23 -16.01 -27.63
C GLU A 316 10.82 -16.53 -26.29
N GLY A 317 10.41 -17.73 -25.89
CA GLY A 317 10.85 -18.35 -24.63
C GLY A 317 10.14 -17.84 -23.38
N SER A 318 9.10 -17.04 -23.50
CA SER A 318 8.32 -16.58 -22.35
C SER A 318 7.67 -17.76 -21.60
N THR A 319 7.82 -17.76 -20.28
CA THR A 319 7.19 -18.73 -19.36
C THR A 319 6.06 -18.14 -18.54
N LEU A 320 5.62 -16.91 -18.86
CA LEU A 320 4.55 -16.23 -18.14
C LEU A 320 3.22 -16.96 -18.29
N ASP A 321 2.53 -17.17 -17.18
CA ASP A 321 1.17 -17.71 -17.15
C ASP A 321 0.17 -16.60 -16.83
N LEU A 322 -0.41 -15.99 -17.86
CA LEU A 322 -1.38 -14.91 -17.73
C LEU A 322 -2.80 -15.41 -17.37
N THR A 323 -3.00 -16.72 -17.16
CA THR A 323 -4.26 -17.25 -16.64
C THR A 323 -4.36 -17.13 -15.12
N LYS A 324 -3.23 -16.89 -14.44
CA LYS A 324 -3.19 -16.61 -13.00
C LYS A 324 -3.69 -15.20 -12.71
N TRP A 325 -4.45 -15.05 -11.64
CA TRP A 325 -4.69 -13.74 -11.08
C TRP A 325 -3.39 -13.13 -10.55
N GLN A 326 -3.14 -11.88 -10.90
CA GLN A 326 -1.95 -11.21 -10.42
C GLN A 326 -2.02 -10.97 -8.91
N HIS A 327 -3.05 -10.28 -8.46
CA HIS A 327 -3.32 -9.95 -7.07
C HIS A 327 -4.66 -10.52 -6.59
N ASP A 328 -5.19 -9.99 -5.49
CA ASP A 328 -6.46 -10.37 -4.86
C ASP A 328 -6.52 -11.83 -4.39
N ILE A 329 -7.15 -12.07 -3.27
CA ILE A 329 -7.24 -13.41 -2.67
C ILE A 329 -8.68 -13.96 -2.62
N TYR A 330 -9.66 -13.09 -2.80
CA TYR A 330 -11.06 -13.44 -2.89
C TYR A 330 -11.68 -13.01 -4.22
N ARG A 331 -12.62 -13.79 -4.69
CA ARG A 331 -13.45 -13.49 -5.88
C ARG A 331 -14.47 -12.41 -5.54
N PHE A 332 -15.11 -11.82 -6.54
CA PHE A 332 -16.20 -10.83 -6.41
C PHE A 332 -17.32 -11.23 -5.42
N ASN A 333 -17.56 -12.50 -5.28
CA ASN A 333 -18.59 -13.05 -4.38
C ASN A 333 -18.04 -13.44 -2.99
N GLY A 334 -16.81 -13.05 -2.65
CA GLY A 334 -16.17 -13.37 -1.38
C GLY A 334 -15.67 -14.82 -1.25
N LEU A 335 -15.76 -15.66 -2.30
CA LEU A 335 -15.16 -16.99 -2.28
C LEU A 335 -13.65 -16.90 -2.54
N PRO A 336 -12.82 -17.78 -1.95
CA PRO A 336 -11.40 -17.81 -2.21
C PRO A 336 -11.04 -17.93 -3.69
N TYR A 337 -10.04 -17.20 -4.15
CA TYR A 337 -9.38 -17.48 -5.44
C TYR A 337 -8.74 -18.87 -5.41
N ASP A 338 -7.90 -19.12 -4.42
CA ASP A 338 -7.33 -20.44 -4.11
C ASP A 338 -7.54 -20.76 -2.62
N VAL A 339 -8.28 -21.86 -2.35
CA VAL A 339 -8.56 -22.33 -1.00
C VAL A 339 -7.29 -22.62 -0.21
N LYS A 340 -6.23 -23.09 -0.88
CA LYS A 340 -4.94 -23.38 -0.22
C LYS A 340 -4.26 -22.12 0.28
N GLU A 341 -4.33 -21.01 -0.47
CA GLU A 341 -3.81 -19.71 -0.04
C GLU A 341 -4.53 -19.20 1.20
N ILE A 342 -5.87 -19.22 1.18
CA ILE A 342 -6.66 -18.78 2.34
C ILE A 342 -6.41 -19.65 3.57
N ASN A 343 -6.29 -20.97 3.39
CA ASN A 343 -5.96 -21.88 4.48
C ASN A 343 -4.56 -21.61 5.04
N THR A 344 -3.58 -21.28 4.18
CA THR A 344 -2.24 -20.88 4.62
C THR A 344 -2.30 -19.60 5.45
N ILE A 345 -2.97 -18.56 4.97
CA ILE A 345 -3.14 -17.30 5.71
C ILE A 345 -3.77 -17.56 7.08
N LYS A 346 -4.94 -18.21 7.11
CA LYS A 346 -5.66 -18.50 8.36
C LYS A 346 -4.80 -19.31 9.34
N ARG A 347 -4.05 -20.30 8.85
CA ARG A 347 -3.18 -21.12 9.69
C ARG A 347 -2.10 -20.29 10.37
N PHE A 348 -1.39 -19.44 9.62
CA PHE A 348 -0.34 -18.60 10.18
C PHE A 348 -0.89 -17.48 11.07
N CYS A 349 -2.07 -16.95 10.77
CA CYS A 349 -2.76 -16.01 11.66
C CYS A 349 -3.10 -16.65 13.02
N VAL A 350 -3.58 -17.90 13.04
CA VAL A 350 -3.84 -18.65 14.28
C VAL A 350 -2.55 -18.89 15.06
N LEU A 351 -1.47 -19.28 14.39
CA LEU A 351 -0.16 -19.48 15.03
C LEU A 351 0.37 -18.18 15.65
N ALA A 352 0.23 -17.06 14.95
CA ALA A 352 0.62 -15.74 15.44
C ALA A 352 -0.19 -15.36 16.69
N ALA A 353 -1.52 -15.45 16.64
CA ALA A 353 -2.39 -15.14 17.77
C ALA A 353 -2.10 -16.01 19.00
N ALA A 354 -1.83 -17.31 18.82
CA ALA A 354 -1.47 -18.19 19.92
C ALA A 354 -0.16 -17.75 20.61
N LYS A 355 0.86 -17.40 19.82
CA LYS A 355 2.15 -16.92 20.33
C LYS A 355 2.03 -15.56 21.03
N GLU A 356 1.22 -14.66 20.51
CA GLU A 356 0.91 -13.36 21.11
C GLU A 356 0.25 -13.54 22.49
N ALA A 357 -0.73 -14.48 22.60
CA ALA A 357 -1.39 -14.80 23.86
C ALA A 357 -0.45 -15.42 24.91
N GLU A 358 0.56 -16.19 24.49
CA GLU A 358 1.58 -16.74 25.40
C GLU A 358 2.51 -15.64 25.94
N ASN A 359 2.91 -14.69 25.08
CA ASN A 359 3.78 -13.59 25.48
C ASN A 359 3.10 -12.63 26.47
N ASN A 360 1.79 -12.41 26.35
CA ASN A 360 1.01 -11.55 27.24
C ASN A 360 0.78 -12.18 28.64
N LYS A 361 1.10 -13.45 28.84
CA LYS A 361 0.99 -14.14 30.14
C LYS A 361 2.31 -14.13 30.93
N LYS A 362 3.39 -13.70 30.33
CA LYS A 362 4.71 -13.56 30.95
C LYS A 362 4.96 -12.13 31.41
#